data_d4e8cc5ee135620ae3a02b4047eaf28a
#
_entry.id   d4e8cc5ee135620ae3a02b4047eaf28a
#
_cell.length_a   1.000
_cell.length_b   1.000
_cell.length_c   1.000
_cell.angle_alpha   90.00
_cell.angle_beta   90.00
_cell.angle_gamma   90.00
#
_symmetry.space_group_name_H-M   'P 1'
#
loop_
_entity.id
_entity.type
_entity.pdbx_description
1 polymer ?
#
loop_
_entity_poly.entity_id
_entity_poly.type
_entity_poly.pdbx_seq_one_letter_code
_entity_poly.pdbx_strand_id
1 'polypeptide(L)'
;EIWKPLLVETASGKTIDPLKSFNTLGINDLEYNDNHGTFKLSYNDYMKPFADAMLDVYKRSKPYVEKRMGVPLSPGMASQLTLLATGGGGFSSGTVVALAVWWGGFPEREDGMIEFLTHESVHSWVLPFAEVWNEPIATYVGNLVMIDMGHEEEALRRIERTIERASKLDPEMKNYDLHGNLTGKGKELSQSEKNNIHWGKSYWVWEQLRKENPTIVADYFKLKRTYAKPELISRYDIHNTVSLLSKAMGRDLFKWFNDHGIPADKNKTKIKFD
;
A
#
# COMPACT_ATOMS: atom_id res chain seq x y z
N GLU A 1 -20.75 -5.44 29.47
CA GLU A 1 -21.94 -5.32 28.59
C GLU A 1 -21.83 -6.36 27.49
N ILE A 2 -22.82 -7.23 27.43
CA ILE A 2 -22.88 -8.31 26.45
C ILE A 2 -23.25 -7.66 25.11
N TRP A 3 -22.41 -7.80 24.11
CA TRP A 3 -22.69 -7.40 22.73
C TRP A 3 -23.97 -8.09 22.25
N LYS A 4 -25.04 -7.34 22.06
CA LYS A 4 -26.22 -7.86 21.38
C LYS A 4 -25.87 -8.02 19.90
N PRO A 5 -26.06 -9.20 19.30
CA PRO A 5 -25.83 -9.38 17.87
C PRO A 5 -26.70 -8.39 17.08
N LEU A 6 -26.11 -7.73 16.12
CA LEU A 6 -26.84 -6.87 15.19
C LEU A 6 -27.61 -7.80 14.24
N LEU A 7 -28.91 -7.96 14.50
CA LEU A 7 -29.77 -8.73 13.61
C LEU A 7 -30.13 -7.87 12.38
N VAL A 8 -29.89 -8.40 11.21
CA VAL A 8 -30.21 -7.75 9.93
C VAL A 8 -31.37 -8.47 9.27
N GLU A 9 -32.41 -7.73 8.92
CA GLU A 9 -33.51 -8.26 8.12
C GLU A 9 -33.15 -8.19 6.63
N THR A 10 -33.19 -9.36 5.96
CA THR A 10 -32.94 -9.44 4.53
C THR A 10 -34.16 -8.96 3.73
N ALA A 11 -33.99 -8.63 2.45
CA ALA A 11 -35.07 -8.27 1.54
C ALA A 11 -36.14 -9.35 1.43
N SER A 12 -35.89 -10.58 1.84
CA SER A 12 -36.85 -11.68 1.88
C SER A 12 -37.54 -11.81 3.26
N GLY A 13 -37.35 -10.86 4.17
CA GLY A 13 -37.93 -10.88 5.51
C GLY A 13 -37.29 -11.87 6.48
N LYS A 14 -36.11 -12.37 6.16
CA LYS A 14 -35.36 -13.31 6.99
C LYS A 14 -34.40 -12.56 7.91
N THR A 15 -34.57 -12.71 9.21
CA THR A 15 -33.63 -12.16 10.18
C THR A 15 -32.35 -13.02 10.22
N ILE A 16 -31.22 -12.43 9.95
CA ILE A 16 -29.92 -13.09 10.02
C ILE A 16 -29.02 -12.41 11.07
N ASP A 17 -28.28 -13.22 11.79
CA ASP A 17 -27.15 -12.76 12.60
C ASP A 17 -25.91 -12.74 11.70
N PRO A 18 -25.37 -11.57 11.32
CA PRO A 18 -24.24 -11.49 10.41
C PRO A 18 -23.02 -12.29 10.90
N LEU A 19 -22.79 -12.37 12.20
CA LEU A 19 -21.65 -13.10 12.75
C LEU A 19 -21.88 -14.62 12.69
N LYS A 20 -23.11 -15.09 12.92
CA LYS A 20 -23.45 -16.50 12.74
C LYS A 20 -23.59 -16.87 11.27
N SER A 21 -24.14 -15.96 10.46
CA SER A 21 -24.30 -16.16 9.02
C SER A 21 -22.95 -16.19 8.31
N PHE A 22 -21.94 -15.49 8.82
CA PHE A 22 -20.57 -15.58 8.29
C PHE A 22 -20.03 -17.02 8.34
N ASN A 23 -20.45 -17.80 9.33
CA ASN A 23 -20.05 -19.20 9.48
C ASN A 23 -21.04 -20.20 8.83
N THR A 24 -22.25 -19.76 8.45
CA THR A 24 -23.32 -20.64 7.96
C THR A 24 -23.75 -20.39 6.53
N LEU A 25 -23.49 -19.21 5.98
CA LEU A 25 -23.57 -18.97 4.54
C LEU A 25 -22.30 -19.56 3.92
N GLY A 26 -22.46 -20.49 2.99
CA GLY A 26 -21.34 -21.18 2.38
C GLY A 26 -20.23 -20.21 1.96
N ILE A 27 -19.01 -20.52 2.34
CA ILE A 27 -17.85 -19.83 1.79
C ILE A 27 -17.59 -20.45 0.44
N ASN A 28 -17.63 -19.63 -0.59
CA ASN A 28 -17.28 -20.01 -1.95
C ASN A 28 -15.89 -19.53 -2.28
N ASP A 29 -15.23 -20.23 -3.16
CA ASP A 29 -13.90 -19.88 -3.65
C ASP A 29 -13.92 -19.70 -5.16
N LEU A 30 -13.24 -18.67 -5.64
CA LEU A 30 -12.81 -18.54 -7.02
C LEU A 30 -11.31 -18.79 -7.07
N GLU A 31 -10.85 -19.53 -8.07
CA GLU A 31 -9.45 -19.81 -8.27
C GLU A 31 -8.95 -19.24 -9.60
N TYR A 32 -7.73 -18.76 -9.57
CA TYR A 32 -7.02 -18.30 -10.75
C TYR A 32 -5.57 -18.80 -10.67
N ASN A 33 -5.12 -19.41 -11.75
CA ASN A 33 -3.77 -19.94 -11.86
C ASN A 33 -2.94 -19.09 -12.82
N ASP A 34 -1.76 -18.70 -12.41
CA ASP A 34 -0.77 -18.03 -13.23
C ASP A 34 0.63 -18.61 -13.00
N ASN A 35 1.65 -17.95 -13.56
CA ASN A 35 3.05 -18.39 -13.45
C ASN A 35 3.59 -18.37 -12.00
N HIS A 36 2.89 -17.76 -11.05
CA HIS A 36 3.29 -17.67 -9.64
C HIS A 36 2.51 -18.63 -8.74
N GLY A 37 1.61 -19.42 -9.31
CA GLY A 37 0.80 -20.41 -8.60
C GLY A 37 -0.69 -20.10 -8.61
N THR A 38 -1.41 -20.70 -7.66
CA THR A 38 -2.85 -20.53 -7.50
C THR A 38 -3.16 -19.33 -6.64
N PHE A 39 -3.98 -18.42 -7.17
CA PHE A 39 -4.64 -17.38 -6.39
C PHE A 39 -6.05 -17.83 -6.05
N LYS A 40 -6.42 -17.73 -4.79
CA LYS A 40 -7.73 -18.13 -4.26
C LYS A 40 -8.46 -16.93 -3.69
N LEU A 41 -9.71 -16.70 -4.12
CA LEU A 41 -10.56 -15.65 -3.59
C LEU A 41 -11.76 -16.29 -2.89
N SER A 42 -11.88 -16.06 -1.58
CA SER A 42 -12.95 -16.57 -0.73
C SER A 42 -14.01 -15.48 -0.48
N TYR A 43 -15.28 -15.83 -0.61
CA TYR A 43 -16.40 -14.89 -0.49
C TYR A 43 -17.69 -15.59 -0.02
N ASN A 44 -18.65 -14.83 0.49
CA ASN A 44 -19.99 -15.30 0.78
C ASN A 44 -20.91 -15.17 -0.45
N ASP A 45 -21.94 -16.03 -0.55
CA ASP A 45 -22.85 -16.09 -1.69
C ASP A 45 -23.36 -14.73 -2.17
N TYR A 46 -23.79 -13.85 -1.25
CA TYR A 46 -24.30 -12.53 -1.61
C TYR A 46 -23.23 -11.55 -2.09
N MET A 47 -21.95 -11.89 -1.93
CA MET A 47 -20.83 -11.08 -2.39
C MET A 47 -20.31 -11.50 -3.78
N LYS A 48 -20.95 -12.45 -4.42
CA LYS A 48 -20.48 -12.98 -5.72
C LYS A 48 -20.18 -11.89 -6.76
N PRO A 49 -21.03 -10.87 -6.98
CA PRO A 49 -20.73 -9.81 -7.94
C PRO A 49 -19.43 -9.05 -7.60
N PHE A 50 -19.16 -8.82 -6.31
CA PHE A 50 -17.91 -8.21 -5.86
C PHE A 50 -16.73 -9.14 -6.07
N ALA A 51 -16.89 -10.43 -5.80
CA ALA A 51 -15.85 -11.43 -5.97
C ALA A 51 -15.45 -11.57 -7.45
N ASP A 52 -16.41 -11.62 -8.35
CA ASP A 52 -16.17 -11.66 -9.79
C ASP A 52 -15.43 -10.40 -10.27
N ALA A 53 -15.89 -9.21 -9.86
CA ALA A 53 -15.26 -7.94 -10.21
C ALA A 53 -13.84 -7.82 -9.62
N MET A 54 -13.65 -8.25 -8.38
CA MET A 54 -12.35 -8.21 -7.72
C MET A 54 -11.35 -9.16 -8.37
N LEU A 55 -11.77 -10.36 -8.74
CA LEU A 55 -10.93 -11.30 -9.46
C LEU A 55 -10.53 -10.78 -10.84
N ASP A 56 -11.44 -10.11 -11.54
CA ASP A 56 -11.15 -9.48 -12.82
C ASP A 56 -10.11 -8.35 -12.65
N VAL A 57 -10.33 -7.46 -11.68
CA VAL A 57 -9.35 -6.40 -11.34
C VAL A 57 -8.00 -7.01 -10.96
N TYR A 58 -7.97 -8.06 -10.13
CA TYR A 58 -6.71 -8.73 -9.77
C TYR A 58 -5.96 -9.23 -11.00
N LYS A 59 -6.63 -9.95 -11.89
CA LYS A 59 -6.02 -10.48 -13.12
C LYS A 59 -5.43 -9.38 -14.00
N ARG A 60 -6.14 -8.27 -14.13
CA ARG A 60 -5.70 -7.13 -14.97
C ARG A 60 -4.63 -6.28 -14.31
N SER A 61 -4.70 -6.05 -13.00
CA SER A 61 -3.78 -5.19 -12.27
C SER A 61 -2.44 -5.85 -11.94
N LYS A 62 -2.42 -7.15 -11.65
CA LYS A 62 -1.21 -7.87 -11.21
C LYS A 62 0.03 -7.64 -12.10
N PRO A 63 -0.03 -7.72 -13.43
CA PRO A 63 1.14 -7.45 -14.28
C PRO A 63 1.68 -6.02 -14.11
N TYR A 64 0.80 -5.05 -13.88
CA TYR A 64 1.21 -3.67 -13.64
C TYR A 64 1.82 -3.50 -12.24
N VAL A 65 1.27 -4.16 -11.22
CA VAL A 65 1.88 -4.18 -9.88
C VAL A 65 3.30 -4.74 -9.96
N GLU A 66 3.49 -5.89 -10.61
CA GLU A 66 4.82 -6.50 -10.78
C GLU A 66 5.78 -5.59 -11.55
N LYS A 67 5.30 -4.93 -12.61
CA LYS A 67 6.08 -3.93 -13.35
C LYS A 67 6.52 -2.77 -12.46
N ARG A 68 5.59 -2.22 -11.65
CA ARG A 68 5.87 -1.09 -10.75
C ARG A 68 6.78 -1.48 -9.59
N MET A 69 6.63 -2.69 -9.08
CA MET A 69 7.50 -3.23 -8.03
C MET A 69 8.86 -3.72 -8.57
N GLY A 70 8.96 -3.97 -9.87
CA GLY A 70 10.18 -4.40 -10.55
C GLY A 70 10.66 -5.81 -10.22
N VAL A 71 9.95 -6.51 -9.37
CA VAL A 71 10.21 -7.89 -8.96
C VAL A 71 8.89 -8.66 -8.87
N PRO A 72 8.87 -9.95 -9.21
CA PRO A 72 7.67 -10.75 -9.06
C PRO A 72 7.34 -10.93 -7.58
N LEU A 73 6.09 -11.20 -7.30
CA LEU A 73 5.65 -11.61 -5.97
C LEU A 73 6.32 -12.93 -5.59
N SER A 74 6.76 -13.04 -4.35
CA SER A 74 7.33 -14.31 -3.87
C SER A 74 6.24 -15.38 -3.84
N PRO A 75 6.58 -16.65 -4.18
CA PRO A 75 5.62 -17.74 -4.16
C PRO A 75 4.85 -17.82 -2.82
N GLY A 76 3.54 -18.02 -2.92
CA GLY A 76 2.64 -18.10 -1.76
C GLY A 76 2.24 -16.76 -1.12
N MET A 77 2.91 -15.66 -1.47
CA MET A 77 2.55 -14.34 -0.95
C MET A 77 1.34 -13.80 -1.69
N ALA A 78 0.42 -13.11 -0.99
CA ALA A 78 -0.87 -12.61 -1.50
C ALA A 78 -1.62 -13.64 -2.37
N SER A 79 -1.50 -14.92 -2.02
CA SER A 79 -2.12 -16.02 -2.75
C SER A 79 -3.58 -16.26 -2.36
N GLN A 80 -4.04 -15.63 -1.29
CA GLN A 80 -5.42 -15.71 -0.81
C GLN A 80 -5.99 -14.32 -0.59
N LEU A 81 -7.16 -14.08 -1.15
CA LEU A 81 -7.97 -12.89 -0.90
C LEU A 81 -9.28 -13.32 -0.23
N THR A 82 -9.62 -12.69 0.88
CA THR A 82 -10.90 -12.90 1.55
C THR A 82 -11.71 -11.61 1.51
N LEU A 83 -12.92 -11.68 0.99
CA LEU A 83 -13.87 -10.57 1.01
C LEU A 83 -14.68 -10.63 2.31
N LEU A 84 -14.62 -9.55 3.07
CA LEU A 84 -15.35 -9.37 4.33
C LEU A 84 -16.54 -8.45 4.09
N ALA A 85 -17.71 -8.85 4.55
CA ALA A 85 -18.94 -8.09 4.38
C ALA A 85 -19.16 -7.03 5.46
N THR A 86 -18.20 -6.74 6.29
CA THR A 86 -18.35 -5.85 7.45
C THR A 86 -17.22 -4.84 7.53
N GLY A 87 -17.55 -3.63 7.96
CA GLY A 87 -16.58 -2.59 8.21
C GLY A 87 -16.00 -1.96 6.94
N GLY A 88 -14.87 -1.32 7.05
CA GLY A 88 -14.10 -0.74 5.97
C GLY A 88 -12.61 -0.99 6.19
N GLY A 89 -11.83 -0.92 5.13
CA GLY A 89 -10.41 -1.16 5.18
C GLY A 89 -10.02 -2.59 4.80
N GLY A 90 -8.76 -2.89 4.93
CA GLY A 90 -8.20 -4.19 4.62
C GLY A 90 -6.98 -4.49 5.49
N PHE A 91 -6.40 -5.63 5.28
CA PHE A 91 -5.11 -5.97 5.85
C PHE A 91 -4.40 -7.01 4.99
N SER A 92 -3.09 -7.06 5.12
CA SER A 92 -2.26 -8.13 4.56
C SER A 92 -1.45 -8.80 5.66
N SER A 93 -1.45 -10.13 5.64
CA SER A 93 -0.56 -10.96 6.47
C SER A 93 0.56 -11.61 5.64
N GLY A 94 0.83 -11.09 4.47
CA GLY A 94 1.76 -11.66 3.51
C GLY A 94 1.09 -12.67 2.58
N THR A 95 0.63 -13.80 3.09
CA THR A 95 -0.08 -14.84 2.32
C THR A 95 -1.53 -14.46 2.05
N VAL A 96 -2.22 -13.91 3.05
CA VAL A 96 -3.65 -13.58 3.00
C VAL A 96 -3.82 -12.08 2.96
N VAL A 97 -4.63 -11.63 2.01
CA VAL A 97 -5.18 -10.27 1.94
C VAL A 97 -6.66 -10.34 2.27
N ALA A 98 -7.15 -9.45 3.11
CA ALA A 98 -8.56 -9.33 3.41
C ALA A 98 -9.06 -7.92 3.09
N LEU A 99 -10.18 -7.82 2.41
CA LEU A 99 -10.83 -6.57 2.04
C LEU A 99 -12.25 -6.51 2.58
N ALA A 100 -12.56 -5.44 3.29
CA ALA A 100 -13.92 -5.15 3.73
C ALA A 100 -14.64 -4.31 2.67
N VAL A 101 -15.70 -4.85 2.10
CA VAL A 101 -16.42 -4.30 0.94
C VAL A 101 -17.87 -3.98 1.30
N TRP A 102 -18.07 -2.90 2.02
CA TRP A 102 -19.43 -2.47 2.40
C TRP A 102 -19.88 -1.17 1.70
N TRP A 103 -19.02 -0.59 0.87
CA TRP A 103 -19.30 0.68 0.21
C TRP A 103 -20.28 0.52 -0.94
N GLY A 104 -21.33 1.30 -0.94
CA GLY A 104 -22.19 1.44 -2.10
C GLY A 104 -21.35 1.90 -3.32
N GLY A 105 -21.70 1.38 -4.49
CA GLY A 105 -21.02 1.70 -5.74
C GLY A 105 -19.83 0.80 -6.08
N PHE A 106 -19.45 -0.13 -5.25
CA PHE A 106 -18.61 -1.26 -5.62
C PHE A 106 -19.48 -2.33 -6.33
N PRO A 107 -19.11 -2.89 -7.46
CA PRO A 107 -17.90 -2.77 -8.28
C PRO A 107 -17.89 -1.58 -9.29
N GLU A 108 -18.79 -0.65 -9.18
CA GLU A 108 -18.93 0.47 -10.12
C GLU A 108 -17.74 1.47 -10.05
N ARG A 109 -16.97 1.41 -8.97
CA ARG A 109 -15.78 2.24 -8.75
C ARG A 109 -14.50 1.46 -8.97
N GLU A 110 -14.23 1.12 -10.21
CA GLU A 110 -13.05 0.34 -10.58
C GLU A 110 -11.74 0.98 -10.13
N ASP A 111 -11.62 2.29 -10.21
CA ASP A 111 -10.45 3.04 -9.75
C ASP A 111 -10.14 2.78 -8.27
N GLY A 112 -11.17 2.81 -7.42
CA GLY A 112 -11.05 2.49 -6.00
C GLY A 112 -10.70 1.04 -5.74
N MET A 113 -11.21 0.11 -6.56
CA MET A 113 -10.87 -1.31 -6.46
C MET A 113 -9.41 -1.58 -6.81
N ILE A 114 -8.92 -0.97 -7.90
CA ILE A 114 -7.53 -1.09 -8.34
C ILE A 114 -6.60 -0.58 -7.24
N GLU A 115 -6.85 0.62 -6.75
CA GLU A 115 -6.00 1.22 -5.71
C GLU A 115 -6.00 0.37 -4.44
N PHE A 116 -7.17 -0.01 -3.94
CA PHE A 116 -7.30 -0.73 -2.66
C PHE A 116 -6.72 -2.14 -2.73
N LEU A 117 -7.04 -2.91 -3.78
CA LEU A 117 -6.47 -4.25 -3.98
C LEU A 117 -4.96 -4.19 -4.15
N THR A 118 -4.45 -3.21 -4.89
CA THR A 118 -3.02 -3.01 -5.08
C THR A 118 -2.34 -2.63 -3.77
N HIS A 119 -2.94 -1.70 -2.99
CA HIS A 119 -2.43 -1.30 -1.69
C HIS A 119 -2.19 -2.52 -0.79
N GLU A 120 -3.22 -3.32 -0.57
CA GLU A 120 -3.11 -4.50 0.30
C GLU A 120 -2.15 -5.56 -0.27
N SER A 121 -2.13 -5.73 -1.59
CA SER A 121 -1.21 -6.66 -2.24
C SER A 121 0.25 -6.20 -2.11
N VAL A 122 0.52 -4.90 -2.24
CA VAL A 122 1.89 -4.34 -2.14
C VAL A 122 2.52 -4.60 -0.79
N HIS A 123 1.76 -4.66 0.30
CA HIS A 123 2.30 -5.08 1.60
C HIS A 123 3.00 -6.44 1.52
N SER A 124 2.54 -7.35 0.67
CA SER A 124 3.19 -8.65 0.45
C SER A 124 4.54 -8.57 -0.28
N TRP A 125 4.79 -7.51 -1.06
CA TRP A 125 6.11 -7.21 -1.64
C TRP A 125 7.05 -6.55 -0.63
N VAL A 126 6.50 -5.72 0.24
CA VAL A 126 7.27 -4.99 1.27
C VAL A 126 7.77 -5.94 2.36
N LEU A 127 6.94 -6.89 2.76
CA LEU A 127 7.29 -7.90 3.76
C LEU A 127 8.42 -8.84 3.27
N PRO A 128 9.18 -9.43 4.20
CA PRO A 128 9.05 -9.37 5.66
C PRO A 128 9.64 -8.12 6.32
N PHE A 129 10.23 -7.22 5.56
CA PHE A 129 10.93 -6.04 6.08
C PHE A 129 10.04 -4.82 5.91
N ALA A 130 9.39 -4.40 6.99
CA ALA A 130 8.55 -3.23 6.96
C ALA A 130 9.33 -2.02 6.44
N GLU A 131 8.70 -1.29 5.55
CA GLU A 131 9.23 -0.08 4.99
C GLU A 131 9.08 1.12 5.92
N VAL A 132 10.00 2.06 5.79
CA VAL A 132 9.87 3.38 6.40
C VAL A 132 8.55 4.05 5.98
N TRP A 133 8.10 3.79 4.77
CA TRP A 133 6.86 4.32 4.20
C TRP A 133 5.71 3.34 4.14
N ASN A 134 5.81 2.17 4.66
CA ASN A 134 4.88 1.04 4.56
C ASN A 134 3.49 1.36 3.94
N GLU A 135 2.65 2.11 4.65
CA GLU A 135 1.33 2.52 4.18
C GLU A 135 1.38 3.50 2.98
N PRO A 136 2.19 4.58 3.04
CA PRO A 136 2.27 5.51 1.92
C PRO A 136 2.75 4.89 0.61
N ILE A 137 3.74 3.99 0.64
CA ILE A 137 4.23 3.35 -0.60
C ILE A 137 3.20 2.41 -1.19
N ALA A 138 2.44 1.69 -0.36
CA ALA A 138 1.41 0.80 -0.83
C ALA A 138 0.32 1.56 -1.61
N THR A 139 -0.22 2.65 -1.05
CA THR A 139 -1.20 3.50 -1.74
C THR A 139 -0.57 4.24 -2.94
N TYR A 140 0.68 4.70 -2.83
CA TYR A 140 1.35 5.36 -3.94
C TYR A 140 1.49 4.43 -5.16
N VAL A 141 1.91 3.19 -4.95
CA VAL A 141 1.96 2.18 -6.01
C VAL A 141 0.57 1.89 -6.56
N GLY A 142 -0.46 1.84 -5.70
CA GLY A 142 -1.86 1.74 -6.12
C GLY A 142 -2.25 2.82 -7.13
N ASN A 143 -1.90 4.07 -6.84
CA ASN A 143 -2.14 5.19 -7.80
C ASN A 143 -1.32 5.03 -9.09
N LEU A 144 -0.07 4.55 -9.02
CA LEU A 144 0.71 4.31 -10.24
C LEU A 144 0.11 3.18 -11.10
N VAL A 145 -0.45 2.14 -10.47
CA VAL A 145 -1.17 1.08 -11.19
C VAL A 145 -2.47 1.59 -11.80
N MET A 146 -3.19 2.47 -11.12
CA MET A 146 -4.35 3.17 -11.71
C MET A 146 -3.96 3.91 -12.99
N ILE A 147 -2.82 4.61 -13.02
CA ILE A 147 -2.31 5.26 -14.24
C ILE A 147 -2.11 4.23 -15.36
N ASP A 148 -1.42 3.13 -15.07
CA ASP A 148 -1.16 2.07 -16.06
C ASP A 148 -2.46 1.41 -16.59
N MET A 149 -3.53 1.45 -15.81
CA MET A 149 -4.84 0.89 -16.17
C MET A 149 -5.82 1.91 -16.77
N GLY A 150 -5.35 3.14 -17.05
CA GLY A 150 -6.14 4.17 -17.76
C GLY A 150 -6.92 5.15 -16.87
N HIS A 151 -6.73 5.10 -15.54
CA HIS A 151 -7.34 6.04 -14.59
C HIS A 151 -6.36 7.17 -14.18
N GLU A 152 -5.62 7.71 -15.16
CA GLU A 152 -4.52 8.66 -14.93
C GLU A 152 -4.97 9.94 -14.23
N GLU A 153 -6.05 10.58 -14.71
CA GLU A 153 -6.53 11.84 -14.15
C GLU A 153 -6.85 11.73 -12.65
N GLU A 154 -7.60 10.71 -12.27
CA GLU A 154 -7.97 10.48 -10.86
C GLU A 154 -6.74 10.12 -10.02
N ALA A 155 -5.84 9.30 -10.52
CA ALA A 155 -4.62 8.93 -9.82
C ALA A 155 -3.71 10.13 -9.56
N LEU A 156 -3.47 10.95 -10.56
CA LEU A 156 -2.68 12.18 -10.43
C LEU A 156 -3.33 13.15 -9.45
N ARG A 157 -4.65 13.34 -9.54
CA ARG A 157 -5.41 14.18 -8.59
C ARG A 157 -5.24 13.69 -7.14
N ARG A 158 -5.25 12.38 -6.90
CA ARG A 158 -5.03 11.82 -5.56
C ARG A 158 -3.61 12.07 -5.06
N ILE A 159 -2.61 11.86 -5.90
CA ILE A 159 -1.19 12.13 -5.59
C ILE A 159 -1.00 13.61 -5.26
N GLU A 160 -1.43 14.51 -6.12
CA GLU A 160 -1.29 15.97 -5.94
C GLU A 160 -1.99 16.46 -4.67
N ARG A 161 -3.23 16.05 -4.45
CA ARG A 161 -3.99 16.41 -3.24
C ARG A 161 -3.31 15.93 -1.95
N THR A 162 -2.68 14.76 -1.99
CA THR A 162 -1.97 14.20 -0.84
C THR A 162 -0.72 15.02 -0.53
N ILE A 163 0.05 15.39 -1.55
CA ILE A 163 1.23 16.26 -1.44
C ILE A 163 0.82 17.67 -0.96
N GLU A 164 -0.25 18.23 -1.52
CA GLU A 164 -0.76 19.57 -1.18
C GLU A 164 -1.10 19.69 0.32
N ARG A 165 -1.67 18.66 0.92
CA ARG A 165 -1.97 18.66 2.37
C ARG A 165 -0.71 18.81 3.22
N ALA A 166 0.38 18.16 2.84
CA ALA A 166 1.65 18.31 3.54
C ALA A 166 2.31 19.66 3.23
N SER A 167 2.24 20.14 1.98
CA SER A 167 2.81 21.44 1.57
C SER A 167 2.15 22.62 2.28
N LYS A 168 0.90 22.52 2.68
CA LYS A 168 0.25 23.54 3.50
C LYS A 168 0.85 23.67 4.91
N LEU A 169 1.45 22.59 5.41
CA LEU A 169 2.10 22.54 6.73
C LEU A 169 3.62 22.81 6.62
N ASP A 170 4.23 22.34 5.54
CA ASP A 170 5.67 22.47 5.27
C ASP A 170 5.91 22.75 3.77
N PRO A 171 5.79 24.01 3.33
CA PRO A 171 5.86 24.37 1.91
C PRO A 171 7.16 23.95 1.21
N GLU A 172 8.27 23.90 1.94
CA GLU A 172 9.57 23.51 1.40
C GLU A 172 9.93 22.05 1.71
N MET A 173 9.07 21.32 2.43
CA MET A 173 9.31 19.93 2.89
C MET A 173 10.60 19.77 3.69
N LYS A 174 10.96 20.77 4.53
CA LYS A 174 12.25 20.81 5.26
C LYS A 174 12.14 20.71 6.77
N ASN A 175 10.95 20.94 7.31
CA ASN A 175 10.81 21.21 8.75
C ASN A 175 10.34 20.00 9.56
N TYR A 176 9.89 18.94 8.93
CA TYR A 176 9.41 17.73 9.61
C TYR A 176 10.01 16.49 8.99
N ASP A 177 10.18 15.43 9.79
CA ASP A 177 10.53 14.11 9.28
C ASP A 177 9.34 13.39 8.63
N LEU A 178 9.55 12.14 8.22
CA LEU A 178 8.49 11.31 7.59
C LEU A 178 7.34 10.94 8.54
N HIS A 179 7.46 11.19 9.83
CA HIS A 179 6.41 10.94 10.83
C HIS A 179 5.78 12.23 11.34
N GLY A 180 6.14 13.38 10.75
CA GLY A 180 5.65 14.68 11.17
C GLY A 180 6.29 15.21 12.47
N ASN A 181 7.42 14.65 12.89
CA ASN A 181 8.19 15.19 13.99
C ASN A 181 8.99 16.41 13.52
N LEU A 182 9.00 17.44 14.35
CA LEU A 182 9.70 18.68 14.04
C LEU A 182 11.23 18.46 14.01
N THR A 183 11.85 18.83 12.90
CA THR A 183 13.30 18.73 12.68
C THR A 183 13.94 20.08 12.30
N GLY A 184 13.13 21.04 11.92
CA GLY A 184 13.54 22.38 11.51
C GLY A 184 12.76 23.47 12.21
N LYS A 185 12.35 24.48 11.45
CA LYS A 185 11.56 25.61 11.94
C LYS A 185 10.07 25.31 11.78
N GLY A 186 9.31 25.41 12.86
CA GLY A 186 7.87 25.16 12.81
C GLY A 186 7.26 25.03 14.20
N LYS A 187 6.06 24.48 14.23
CA LYS A 187 5.32 24.16 15.45
C LYS A 187 5.17 22.65 15.57
N GLU A 188 4.98 22.18 16.79
CA GLU A 188 4.51 20.80 16.99
C GLU A 188 3.14 20.58 16.31
N LEU A 189 3.03 19.50 15.59
CA LEU A 189 1.83 19.13 14.84
C LEU A 189 0.88 18.26 15.68
N SER A 190 -0.41 18.45 15.48
CA SER A 190 -1.42 17.51 15.92
C SER A 190 -1.28 16.16 15.20
N GLN A 191 -1.89 15.10 15.73
CA GLN A 191 -1.82 13.76 15.09
C GLN A 191 -2.36 13.77 13.65
N SER A 192 -3.43 14.51 13.38
CA SER A 192 -3.99 14.65 12.02
C SER A 192 -3.01 15.37 11.07
N GLU A 193 -2.35 16.43 11.55
CA GLU A 193 -1.33 17.14 10.78
C GLU A 193 -0.08 16.24 10.55
N LYS A 194 0.34 15.48 11.56
CA LYS A 194 1.42 14.48 11.41
C LYS A 194 1.09 13.44 10.34
N ASN A 195 -0.15 12.96 10.31
CA ASN A 195 -0.59 12.06 9.25
C ASN A 195 -0.54 12.72 7.86
N ASN A 196 -0.94 13.99 7.74
CA ASN A 196 -0.82 14.71 6.47
C ASN A 196 0.64 14.83 6.01
N ILE A 197 1.58 15.06 6.93
CA ILE A 197 3.01 15.05 6.61
C ILE A 197 3.46 13.64 6.21
N HIS A 198 3.11 12.63 6.99
CA HIS A 198 3.52 11.24 6.72
C HIS A 198 3.16 10.79 5.31
N TRP A 199 1.92 10.99 4.91
CA TRP A 199 1.46 10.64 3.57
C TRP A 199 2.01 11.58 2.49
N GLY A 200 1.85 12.89 2.68
CA GLY A 200 2.15 13.86 1.64
C GLY A 200 3.64 14.03 1.39
N LYS A 201 4.46 14.02 2.43
CA LYS A 201 5.92 14.08 2.29
C LYS A 201 6.50 12.80 1.70
N SER A 202 5.95 11.64 2.06
CA SER A 202 6.34 10.37 1.44
C SER A 202 6.04 10.37 -0.05
N TYR A 203 4.85 10.81 -0.46
CA TYR A 203 4.49 10.95 -1.88
C TYR A 203 5.38 11.96 -2.59
N TRP A 204 5.65 13.10 -1.96
CA TRP A 204 6.53 14.13 -2.52
C TRP A 204 7.95 13.59 -2.76
N VAL A 205 8.53 12.84 -1.82
CA VAL A 205 9.84 12.18 -1.99
C VAL A 205 9.83 11.28 -3.22
N TRP A 206 8.86 10.37 -3.32
CA TRP A 206 8.75 9.46 -4.46
C TRP A 206 8.56 10.20 -5.78
N GLU A 207 7.75 11.26 -5.81
CA GLU A 207 7.56 12.08 -7.00
C GLU A 207 8.83 12.84 -7.42
N GLN A 208 9.61 13.39 -6.47
CA GLN A 208 10.88 14.02 -6.81
C GLN A 208 11.85 13.00 -7.43
N LEU A 209 12.00 11.84 -6.81
CA LEU A 209 12.89 10.80 -7.33
C LEU A 209 12.39 10.25 -8.68
N ARG A 210 11.09 10.07 -8.85
CA ARG A 210 10.48 9.57 -10.08
C ARG A 210 10.63 10.54 -11.27
N LYS A 211 10.67 11.85 -11.03
CA LYS A 211 10.96 12.84 -12.07
C LYS A 211 12.34 12.65 -12.68
N GLU A 212 13.32 12.24 -11.89
CA GLU A 212 14.69 11.97 -12.34
C GLU A 212 14.85 10.53 -12.86
N ASN A 213 14.23 9.57 -12.20
CA ASN A 213 14.23 8.16 -12.58
C ASN A 213 12.79 7.60 -12.57
N PRO A 214 12.11 7.49 -13.71
CA PRO A 214 10.73 6.99 -13.79
C PRO A 214 10.52 5.57 -13.26
N THR A 215 11.59 4.77 -13.15
CA THR A 215 11.57 3.39 -12.66
C THR A 215 12.03 3.26 -11.21
N ILE A 216 12.22 4.36 -10.49
CA ILE A 216 12.84 4.38 -9.15
C ILE A 216 12.19 3.41 -8.16
N VAL A 217 10.86 3.25 -8.18
CA VAL A 217 10.16 2.30 -7.30
C VAL A 217 10.61 0.87 -7.60
N ALA A 218 10.60 0.49 -8.89
CA ALA A 218 11.03 -0.81 -9.34
C ALA A 218 12.51 -1.09 -8.99
N ASP A 219 13.38 -0.11 -9.25
CA ASP A 219 14.81 -0.24 -9.01
C ASP A 219 15.12 -0.34 -7.52
N TYR A 220 14.41 0.42 -6.70
CA TYR A 220 14.50 0.33 -5.24
C TYR A 220 14.14 -1.06 -4.72
N PHE A 221 13.00 -1.62 -5.14
CA PHE A 221 12.57 -2.94 -4.66
C PHE A 221 13.44 -4.09 -5.20
N LYS A 222 13.99 -3.96 -6.42
CA LYS A 222 15.01 -4.89 -6.93
C LYS A 222 16.24 -4.92 -6.03
N LEU A 223 16.79 -3.74 -5.74
CA LEU A 223 17.96 -3.61 -4.86
C LEU A 223 17.64 -4.08 -3.44
N LYS A 224 16.48 -3.71 -2.90
CA LYS A 224 16.05 -4.16 -1.59
C LYS A 224 16.00 -5.68 -1.53
N ARG A 225 15.40 -6.36 -2.50
CA ARG A 225 15.34 -7.83 -2.54
C ARG A 225 16.72 -8.47 -2.66
N THR A 226 17.66 -7.80 -3.32
CA THR A 226 19.02 -8.32 -3.51
C THR A 226 19.89 -8.15 -2.27
N TYR A 227 19.84 -6.97 -1.64
CA TYR A 227 20.82 -6.57 -0.61
C TYR A 227 20.26 -6.51 0.81
N ALA A 228 18.95 -6.35 0.97
CA ALA A 228 18.35 -6.28 2.28
C ALA A 228 18.13 -7.67 2.85
N LYS A 229 18.66 -7.91 4.04
CA LYS A 229 18.45 -9.13 4.81
C LYS A 229 17.71 -8.79 6.10
N PRO A 230 16.88 -9.72 6.64
CA PRO A 230 16.09 -9.47 7.86
C PRO A 230 16.90 -8.91 9.02
N GLU A 231 18.08 -9.46 9.22
CA GLU A 231 18.99 -9.10 10.30
C GLU A 231 19.66 -7.74 10.12
N LEU A 232 19.63 -7.17 8.91
CA LEU A 232 20.28 -5.89 8.59
C LEU A 232 19.32 -4.71 8.62
N ILE A 233 18.02 -4.95 8.47
CA ILE A 233 17.01 -3.91 8.35
C ILE A 233 15.99 -4.05 9.45
N SER A 234 15.95 -3.07 10.34
CA SER A 234 14.87 -2.90 11.29
C SER A 234 13.68 -2.22 10.63
N ARG A 235 12.52 -2.33 11.26
CA ARG A 235 11.35 -1.52 10.90
C ARG A 235 11.72 -0.03 10.97
N TYR A 236 11.44 0.74 9.92
CA TYR A 236 11.75 2.16 9.81
C TYR A 236 13.25 2.52 9.75
N ASP A 237 14.06 1.64 9.21
CA ASP A 237 15.48 1.94 8.99
C ASP A 237 15.68 2.88 7.79
N ILE A 238 15.63 4.18 8.07
CA ILE A 238 15.82 5.22 7.05
C ILE A 238 17.23 5.22 6.45
N HIS A 239 18.24 4.81 7.21
CA HIS A 239 19.63 4.86 6.76
C HIS A 239 19.89 3.87 5.62
N ASN A 240 19.43 2.63 5.78
CA ASN A 240 19.51 1.60 4.75
C ASN A 240 18.60 1.93 3.56
N THR A 241 17.42 2.48 3.81
CA THR A 241 16.48 2.92 2.75
C THR A 241 17.12 4.00 1.86
N VAL A 242 17.73 5.04 2.45
CA VAL A 242 18.42 6.10 1.69
C VAL A 242 19.64 5.54 0.95
N SER A 243 20.34 4.56 1.51
CA SER A 243 21.43 3.87 0.83
C SER A 243 20.97 3.13 -0.42
N LEU A 244 19.87 2.37 -0.34
CA LEU A 244 19.26 1.69 -1.49
C LEU A 244 18.78 2.69 -2.55
N LEU A 245 18.12 3.76 -2.15
CA LEU A 245 17.69 4.82 -3.07
C LEU A 245 18.88 5.52 -3.72
N SER A 246 19.97 5.78 -2.97
CA SER A 246 21.19 6.36 -3.53
C SER A 246 21.79 5.45 -4.61
N LYS A 247 21.81 4.14 -4.39
CA LYS A 247 22.26 3.17 -5.37
C LYS A 247 21.34 3.14 -6.61
N ALA A 248 20.03 3.16 -6.41
CA ALA A 248 19.04 3.20 -7.49
C ALA A 248 19.13 4.47 -8.34
N MET A 249 19.43 5.61 -7.71
CA MET A 249 19.60 6.90 -8.37
C MET A 249 21.00 7.14 -8.96
N GLY A 250 21.96 6.27 -8.67
CA GLY A 250 23.36 6.45 -9.09
C GLY A 250 24.05 7.67 -8.47
N ARG A 251 23.51 8.24 -7.38
CA ARG A 251 24.07 9.38 -6.66
C ARG A 251 23.79 9.33 -5.16
N ASP A 252 24.63 9.99 -4.37
CA ASP A 252 24.43 10.10 -2.92
C ASP A 252 23.22 10.99 -2.59
N LEU A 253 22.24 10.44 -1.88
CA LEU A 253 21.02 11.13 -1.48
C LEU A 253 21.02 11.55 0.00
N PHE A 254 22.01 11.18 0.80
CA PHE A 254 21.99 11.45 2.24
C PHE A 254 21.86 12.94 2.55
N LYS A 255 22.65 13.78 1.84
CA LYS A 255 22.53 15.22 1.99
C LYS A 255 21.15 15.73 1.59
N TRP A 256 20.60 15.24 0.46
CA TRP A 256 19.31 15.65 0.00
C TRP A 256 18.20 15.32 1.00
N PHE A 257 18.20 14.12 1.59
CA PHE A 257 17.24 13.73 2.63
C PHE A 257 17.37 14.61 3.88
N ASN A 258 18.57 14.87 4.35
CA ASN A 258 18.82 15.74 5.50
C ASN A 258 18.38 17.19 5.23
N ASP A 259 18.65 17.73 4.05
CA ASP A 259 18.21 19.07 3.63
C ASP A 259 16.68 19.21 3.61
N HIS A 260 15.97 18.08 3.50
CA HIS A 260 14.52 18.01 3.55
C HIS A 260 13.97 17.47 4.88
N GLY A 261 14.71 17.63 5.96
CA GLY A 261 14.25 17.29 7.31
C GLY A 261 14.09 15.80 7.58
N ILE A 262 14.62 14.91 6.73
CA ILE A 262 14.58 13.46 6.92
C ILE A 262 15.97 13.01 7.38
N PRO A 263 16.20 12.80 8.69
CA PRO A 263 17.54 12.55 9.22
C PRO A 263 18.05 11.16 8.81
N ALA A 264 18.98 11.14 7.87
CA ALA A 264 19.66 9.93 7.41
C ALA A 264 21.18 10.08 7.61
N ASP A 265 21.82 9.03 8.14
CA ASP A 265 23.24 8.98 8.42
C ASP A 265 23.90 7.83 7.65
N LYS A 266 24.82 8.16 6.76
CA LYS A 266 25.51 7.19 5.91
C LYS A 266 26.37 6.22 6.74
N ASN A 267 26.89 6.65 7.88
CA ASN A 267 27.72 5.80 8.75
C ASN A 267 26.89 4.75 9.50
N LYS A 268 25.58 4.90 9.57
CA LYS A 268 24.66 3.93 10.18
C LYS A 268 24.15 2.88 9.20
N THR A 269 24.49 3.01 7.93
CA THR A 269 24.09 2.07 6.90
C THR A 269 24.76 0.71 7.13
N LYS A 270 23.96 -0.34 7.14
CA LYS A 270 24.41 -1.73 7.28
C LYS A 270 24.47 -2.49 5.93
N ILE A 271 23.81 -1.97 4.92
CA ILE A 271 23.81 -2.56 3.56
C ILE A 271 25.17 -2.26 2.92
N LYS A 272 25.76 -3.31 2.37
CA LYS A 272 26.96 -3.21 1.54
C LYS A 272 26.59 -3.60 0.12
N PHE A 273 27.08 -2.82 -0.83
CA PHE A 273 26.95 -3.12 -2.26
C PHE A 273 28.30 -3.68 -2.74
N ASP A 274 28.21 -4.79 -3.42
CA ASP A 274 29.37 -5.43 -4.07
C ASP A 274 29.79 -4.62 -5.30
#